data_3ebecba3479ca479eb269d18254ecfe9
#
_entry.id   3ebecba3479ca479eb269d18254ecfe9
#
_cell.length_a   1.000
_cell.length_b   1.000
_cell.length_c   1.000
_cell.angle_alpha   90.00
_cell.angle_beta   90.00
_cell.angle_gamma   90.00
#
_symmetry.space_group_name_H-M   'P 1'
#
loop_
_entity.id
_entity.type
_entity.pdbx_description
1 polymer ?
#
loop_
_entity_poly.entity_id
_entity_poly.type
_entity_poly.pdbx_seq_one_letter_code
_entity_poly.pdbx_strand_id
1 'polypeptide(L)'
;MSGEAIRLTRWLHRLLPQDPEIAGLLALMLLTDARRGARTGPDGSLIPLDEQDRGKWDRGRIAEGVELLSAVLPAGPVGPYQVQAAMAAVYDEAESMDATDWPQILGLYELLERLAPGPVVSLNRAVAVAMVDGPAAGLDLLRALESDQRLAGHHRLYATRAHLLEMTGDGPAAAAGYREAARRTTSLPERRYLAGRAARLTGQEKPSSAMNPLHPLASRLGHVDSTGEDEEGSM
;
A
#
# COMPACT_ATOMS: atom_id res chain seq x y z
N MET A 1 13.55 13.14 2.30
CA MET A 1 13.24 12.42 3.56
C MET A 1 13.48 10.92 3.45
N SER A 2 12.97 10.19 2.45
CA SER A 2 13.18 8.72 2.38
C SER A 2 14.65 8.31 2.25
N GLY A 3 15.48 9.02 1.49
CA GLY A 3 16.92 8.70 1.38
C GLY A 3 17.66 8.77 2.71
N GLU A 4 17.33 9.74 3.56
CA GLU A 4 17.93 9.86 4.89
C GLU A 4 17.46 8.74 5.82
N ALA A 5 16.17 8.40 5.78
CA ALA A 5 15.65 7.29 6.56
C ALA A 5 16.31 5.96 6.17
N ILE A 6 16.48 5.68 4.87
CA ILE A 6 17.20 4.49 4.39
C ILE A 6 18.66 4.51 4.88
N ARG A 7 19.33 5.68 4.84
CA ARG A 7 20.71 5.82 5.33
C ARG A 7 20.81 5.46 6.82
N LEU A 8 19.90 5.96 7.63
CA LEU A 8 19.85 5.68 9.07
C LEU A 8 19.54 4.21 9.36
N THR A 9 18.60 3.62 8.61
CA THR A 9 18.26 2.20 8.79
C THR A 9 19.39 1.28 8.34
N ARG A 10 20.14 1.64 7.29
CA ARG A 10 21.40 0.92 6.93
C ARG A 10 22.44 1.01 8.04
N TRP A 11 22.54 2.15 8.71
CA TRP A 11 23.43 2.31 9.87
C TRP A 11 23.01 1.40 11.02
N LEU A 12 21.71 1.39 11.31
CA LEU A 12 21.14 0.55 12.36
C LEU A 12 21.37 -0.94 12.06
N HIS A 13 21.13 -1.37 10.82
CA HIS A 13 21.39 -2.75 10.38
C HIS A 13 22.88 -3.14 10.54
N ARG A 14 23.82 -2.25 10.28
CA ARG A 14 25.25 -2.51 10.51
C ARG A 14 25.61 -2.64 11.99
N LEU A 15 24.90 -1.93 12.86
CA LEU A 15 25.12 -2.02 14.32
C LEU A 15 24.46 -3.26 14.92
N LEU A 16 23.37 -3.73 14.34
CA LEU A 16 22.56 -4.86 14.78
C LEU A 16 22.32 -5.85 13.63
N PRO A 17 23.39 -6.47 13.10
CA PRO A 17 23.27 -7.29 11.88
C PRO A 17 22.51 -8.61 12.10
N GLN A 18 22.31 -9.01 13.36
CA GLN A 18 21.59 -10.23 13.73
C GLN A 18 20.09 -10.00 13.95
N ASP A 19 19.62 -8.75 13.88
CA ASP A 19 18.20 -8.44 14.04
C ASP A 19 17.48 -8.55 12.67
N PRO A 20 16.65 -9.59 12.45
CA PRO A 20 16.02 -9.83 11.16
C PRO A 20 14.93 -8.79 10.85
N GLU A 21 14.33 -8.16 11.86
CA GLU A 21 13.31 -7.13 11.64
C GLU A 21 13.92 -5.80 11.19
N ILE A 22 15.13 -5.47 11.62
CA ILE A 22 15.85 -4.31 11.09
C ILE A 22 16.21 -4.52 9.63
N ALA A 23 16.65 -5.72 9.27
CA ALA A 23 16.91 -6.08 7.87
C ALA A 23 15.59 -6.05 7.05
N GLY A 24 14.50 -6.59 7.60
CA GLY A 24 13.16 -6.52 7.00
C GLY A 24 12.68 -5.08 6.78
N LEU A 25 12.88 -4.21 7.76
CA LEU A 25 12.56 -2.79 7.63
C LEU A 25 13.38 -2.12 6.52
N LEU A 26 14.69 -2.38 6.45
CA LEU A 26 15.56 -1.85 5.41
C LEU A 26 15.13 -2.35 4.02
N ALA A 27 14.85 -3.63 3.88
CA ALA A 27 14.35 -4.23 2.65
C ALA A 27 13.02 -3.57 2.21
N LEU A 28 12.05 -3.42 3.12
CA LEU A 28 10.79 -2.74 2.87
C LEU A 28 10.98 -1.30 2.38
N MET A 29 11.89 -0.57 3.01
CA MET A 29 12.20 0.81 2.62
C MET A 29 12.84 0.89 1.23
N LEU A 30 13.75 -0.01 0.90
CA LEU A 30 14.41 -0.08 -0.41
C LEU A 30 13.40 -0.39 -1.51
N LEU A 31 12.64 -1.47 -1.35
CA LEU A 31 11.59 -1.89 -2.29
C LEU A 31 10.54 -0.79 -2.50
N THR A 32 10.09 -0.16 -1.41
CA THR A 32 9.13 0.92 -1.51
C THR A 32 9.70 2.16 -2.19
N ASP A 33 10.96 2.51 -1.91
CA ASP A 33 11.60 3.70 -2.49
C ASP A 33 12.04 3.49 -3.94
N ALA A 34 12.28 2.24 -4.36
CA ALA A 34 12.60 1.89 -5.75
C ALA A 34 11.58 2.42 -6.76
N ARG A 35 10.31 2.49 -6.35
CA ARG A 35 9.20 2.97 -7.19
C ARG A 35 8.99 4.48 -7.16
N ARG A 36 9.79 5.24 -6.39
CA ARG A 36 9.60 6.69 -6.18
C ARG A 36 9.52 7.47 -7.49
N GLY A 37 10.40 7.18 -8.45
CA GLY A 37 10.46 7.88 -9.74
C GLY A 37 9.22 7.71 -10.61
N ALA A 38 8.42 6.67 -10.37
CA ALA A 38 7.23 6.34 -11.13
C ALA A 38 5.91 6.78 -10.44
N ARG A 39 5.95 7.25 -9.18
CA ARG A 39 4.74 7.54 -8.39
C ARG A 39 4.07 8.86 -8.69
N THR A 40 4.78 9.77 -9.34
CA THR A 40 4.30 11.15 -9.55
C THR A 40 4.46 11.53 -11.00
N GLY A 41 3.39 12.02 -11.60
CA GLY A 41 3.39 12.57 -12.95
C GLY A 41 4.11 13.92 -13.04
N PRO A 42 4.36 14.41 -14.25
CA PRO A 42 5.00 15.70 -14.47
C PRO A 42 4.23 16.89 -13.88
N ASP A 43 2.92 16.75 -13.73
CA ASP A 43 1.99 17.74 -13.16
C ASP A 43 1.81 17.57 -11.63
N GLY A 44 2.57 16.67 -11.00
CA GLY A 44 2.45 16.34 -9.59
C GLY A 44 1.25 15.43 -9.27
N SER A 45 0.58 14.85 -10.27
CA SER A 45 -0.49 13.88 -10.08
C SER A 45 0.06 12.58 -9.50
N LEU A 46 -0.76 11.90 -8.69
CA LEU A 46 -0.45 10.56 -8.22
C LEU A 46 -0.63 9.55 -9.36
N ILE A 47 0.40 8.72 -9.60
CA ILE A 47 0.33 7.58 -10.52
C ILE A 47 0.16 6.31 -9.65
N PRO A 48 -0.97 5.61 -9.75
CA PRO A 48 -1.21 4.36 -9.03
C PRO A 48 -0.26 3.25 -9.52
N LEU A 49 -0.08 2.21 -8.70
CA LEU A 49 0.94 1.17 -8.91
C LEU A 49 0.81 0.45 -10.25
N ASP A 50 -0.41 0.21 -10.67
CA ASP A 50 -0.76 -0.44 -11.92
C ASP A 50 -0.50 0.42 -13.18
N GLU A 51 -0.57 1.74 -13.02
CA GLU A 51 -0.28 2.71 -14.07
C GLU A 51 1.19 3.16 -14.08
N GLN A 52 2.01 2.69 -13.11
CA GLN A 52 3.42 3.07 -13.03
C GLN A 52 4.24 2.41 -14.14
N ASP A 53 5.07 3.23 -14.76
CA ASP A 53 6.12 2.75 -15.68
C ASP A 53 7.20 1.99 -14.87
N ARG A 54 7.16 0.65 -14.92
CA ARG A 54 8.11 -0.23 -14.23
C ARG A 54 9.56 -0.06 -14.76
N GLY A 55 9.73 0.52 -15.95
CA GLY A 55 11.05 0.89 -16.49
C GLY A 55 11.74 2.00 -15.70
N LYS A 56 10.99 2.79 -14.95
CA LYS A 56 11.49 3.86 -14.06
C LYS A 56 11.82 3.38 -12.65
N TRP A 57 11.56 2.12 -12.34
CA TRP A 57 11.87 1.57 -11.02
C TRP A 57 13.37 1.30 -10.89
N ASP A 58 13.91 1.61 -9.73
CA ASP A 58 15.31 1.39 -9.38
C ASP A 58 15.58 -0.11 -9.15
N ARG A 59 16.02 -0.79 -10.20
CA ARG A 59 16.29 -2.24 -10.17
C ARG A 59 17.41 -2.61 -9.18
N GLY A 60 18.35 -1.70 -8.92
CA GLY A 60 19.39 -1.91 -7.92
C GLY A 60 18.84 -1.99 -6.51
N ARG A 61 17.89 -1.09 -6.16
CA ARG A 61 17.22 -1.12 -4.86
C ARG A 61 16.31 -2.32 -4.71
N ILE A 62 15.62 -2.73 -5.77
CA ILE A 62 14.81 -3.94 -5.75
C ILE A 62 15.69 -5.15 -5.46
N ALA A 63 16.79 -5.33 -6.20
CA ALA A 63 17.71 -6.44 -6.00
C ALA A 63 18.29 -6.45 -4.58
N GLU A 64 18.76 -5.30 -4.07
CA GLU A 64 19.27 -5.17 -2.69
C GLU A 64 18.22 -5.54 -1.65
N GLY A 65 16.97 -5.06 -1.82
CA GLY A 65 15.86 -5.36 -0.90
C GLY A 65 15.49 -6.84 -0.88
N VAL A 66 15.43 -7.49 -2.04
CA VAL A 66 15.15 -8.92 -2.19
C VAL A 66 16.28 -9.76 -1.58
N GLU A 67 17.55 -9.40 -1.81
CA GLU A 67 18.72 -10.08 -1.25
C GLU A 67 18.71 -10.02 0.29
N LEU A 68 18.53 -8.82 0.87
CA LEU A 68 18.42 -8.63 2.31
C LEU A 68 17.31 -9.50 2.91
N LEU A 69 16.14 -9.50 2.31
CA LEU A 69 15.00 -10.28 2.77
C LEU A 69 15.29 -11.78 2.71
N SER A 70 15.82 -12.24 1.59
CA SER A 70 16.14 -13.67 1.38
C SER A 70 17.18 -14.19 2.37
N ALA A 71 18.11 -13.34 2.79
CA ALA A 71 19.13 -13.69 3.76
C ALA A 71 18.57 -13.88 5.19
N VAL A 72 17.50 -13.14 5.55
CA VAL A 72 16.98 -13.15 6.93
C VAL A 72 15.75 -14.04 7.14
N LEU A 73 14.99 -14.37 6.09
CA LEU A 73 13.79 -15.19 6.19
C LEU A 73 14.06 -16.59 6.82
N PRO A 74 15.18 -17.29 6.52
CA PRO A 74 15.47 -18.59 7.13
C PRO A 74 15.99 -18.49 8.57
N ALA A 75 16.33 -17.30 9.06
CA ALA A 75 17.10 -17.12 10.29
C ALA A 75 16.30 -17.27 11.60
N GLY A 76 14.96 -17.37 11.52
CA GLY A 76 14.14 -17.50 12.72
C GLY A 76 12.66 -17.13 12.51
N PRO A 77 11.94 -16.79 13.58
CA PRO A 77 10.57 -16.35 13.49
C PRO A 77 10.46 -15.08 12.63
N VAL A 78 9.51 -15.08 11.70
CA VAL A 78 9.27 -13.96 10.79
C VAL A 78 8.52 -12.87 11.53
N GLY A 79 8.99 -11.63 11.41
CA GLY A 79 8.35 -10.45 11.99
C GLY A 79 7.56 -9.61 10.98
N PRO A 80 6.82 -8.58 11.46
CA PRO A 80 5.94 -7.78 10.64
C PRO A 80 6.62 -7.03 9.48
N TYR A 81 7.83 -6.51 9.67
CA TYR A 81 8.54 -5.80 8.59
C TYR A 81 9.04 -6.75 7.50
N GLN A 82 9.47 -7.95 7.88
CA GLN A 82 9.84 -8.99 6.90
C GLN A 82 8.64 -9.39 6.04
N VAL A 83 7.45 -9.58 6.63
CA VAL A 83 6.23 -9.90 5.88
C VAL A 83 5.85 -8.76 4.93
N GLN A 84 5.93 -7.53 5.39
CA GLN A 84 5.64 -6.36 4.55
C GLN A 84 6.67 -6.20 3.42
N ALA A 85 7.94 -6.49 3.68
CA ALA A 85 8.99 -6.50 2.65
C ALA A 85 8.74 -7.61 1.62
N ALA A 86 8.31 -8.79 2.07
CA ALA A 86 7.95 -9.89 1.16
C ALA A 86 6.80 -9.51 0.22
N MET A 87 5.75 -8.87 0.73
CA MET A 87 4.67 -8.35 -0.12
C MET A 87 5.19 -7.32 -1.14
N ALA A 88 6.07 -6.41 -0.70
CA ALA A 88 6.65 -5.42 -1.61
C ALA A 88 7.51 -6.09 -2.70
N ALA A 89 8.28 -7.13 -2.36
CA ALA A 89 9.06 -7.91 -3.31
C ALA A 89 8.17 -8.59 -4.35
N VAL A 90 7.08 -9.26 -3.93
CA VAL A 90 6.13 -9.91 -4.86
C VAL A 90 5.58 -8.90 -5.88
N TYR A 91 5.24 -7.68 -5.45
CA TYR A 91 4.80 -6.63 -6.38
C TYR A 91 5.90 -6.13 -7.30
N ASP A 92 7.14 -6.01 -6.81
CA ASP A 92 8.25 -5.42 -7.55
C ASP A 92 8.87 -6.41 -8.55
N GLU A 93 8.76 -7.71 -8.30
CA GLU A 93 9.25 -8.78 -9.17
C GLU A 93 8.24 -9.17 -10.26
N ALA A 94 6.95 -8.94 -10.03
CA ALA A 94 5.92 -9.21 -11.04
C ALA A 94 6.13 -8.34 -12.30
N GLU A 95 5.92 -8.89 -13.48
CA GLU A 95 6.00 -8.16 -14.75
C GLU A 95 4.87 -7.13 -14.93
N SER A 96 3.71 -7.43 -14.36
CA SER A 96 2.52 -6.58 -14.38
C SER A 96 1.66 -6.83 -13.12
N MET A 97 0.61 -6.04 -12.95
CA MET A 97 -0.36 -6.30 -11.87
C MET A 97 -1.13 -7.61 -12.10
N ASP A 98 -1.42 -7.95 -13.34
CA ASP A 98 -2.10 -9.19 -13.68
C ASP A 98 -1.20 -10.43 -13.46
N ALA A 99 0.13 -10.26 -13.53
CA ALA A 99 1.13 -11.28 -13.24
C ALA A 99 1.50 -11.35 -11.75
N THR A 100 0.91 -10.53 -10.90
CA THR A 100 1.17 -10.56 -9.44
C THR A 100 0.60 -11.84 -8.83
N ASP A 101 1.40 -12.52 -7.98
CA ASP A 101 0.96 -13.69 -7.23
C ASP A 101 0.03 -13.27 -6.08
N TRP A 102 -1.26 -13.07 -6.41
CA TRP A 102 -2.28 -12.66 -5.45
C TRP A 102 -2.53 -13.70 -4.35
N PRO A 103 -2.53 -15.02 -4.62
CA PRO A 103 -2.56 -16.03 -3.56
C PRO A 103 -1.43 -15.87 -2.55
N GLN A 104 -0.20 -15.60 -3.00
CA GLN A 104 0.94 -15.34 -2.13
C GLN A 104 0.73 -14.06 -1.31
N ILE A 105 0.28 -12.98 -1.94
CA ILE A 105 -0.06 -11.71 -1.27
C ILE A 105 -1.12 -11.93 -0.19
N LEU A 106 -2.18 -12.70 -0.48
CA LEU A 106 -3.22 -13.01 0.51
C LEU A 106 -2.67 -13.76 1.71
N GLY A 107 -1.86 -14.82 1.48
CA GLY A 107 -1.21 -15.57 2.56
C GLY A 107 -0.29 -14.69 3.43
N LEU A 108 0.43 -13.74 2.82
CA LEU A 108 1.25 -12.77 3.54
C LEU A 108 0.40 -11.80 4.37
N TYR A 109 -0.76 -11.34 3.90
CA TYR A 109 -1.68 -10.53 4.70
C TYR A 109 -2.27 -11.31 5.87
N GLU A 110 -2.61 -12.58 5.69
CA GLU A 110 -3.07 -13.44 6.78
C GLU A 110 -1.99 -13.63 7.84
N LEU A 111 -0.74 -13.79 7.43
CA LEU A 111 0.38 -13.84 8.36
C LEU A 111 0.57 -12.51 9.08
N LEU A 112 0.55 -11.39 8.36
CA LEU A 112 0.68 -10.05 8.95
C LEU A 112 -0.44 -9.75 9.95
N GLU A 113 -1.67 -10.18 9.67
CA GLU A 113 -2.81 -9.98 10.58
C GLU A 113 -2.64 -10.74 11.89
N ARG A 114 -1.98 -11.92 11.88
CA ARG A 114 -1.62 -12.64 13.10
C ARG A 114 -0.49 -11.98 13.88
N LEU A 115 0.51 -11.41 13.19
CA LEU A 115 1.70 -10.83 13.82
C LEU A 115 1.45 -9.40 14.33
N ALA A 116 0.71 -8.61 13.55
CA ALA A 116 0.44 -7.20 13.82
C ALA A 116 -0.99 -6.85 13.40
N PRO A 117 -2.01 -7.27 14.16
CA PRO A 117 -3.40 -7.02 13.82
C PRO A 117 -3.72 -5.54 13.83
N GLY A 118 -4.46 -5.10 12.81
CA GLY A 118 -4.86 -3.70 12.72
C GLY A 118 -5.83 -3.43 11.57
N PRO A 119 -6.64 -2.37 11.69
CA PRO A 119 -7.71 -2.10 10.72
C PRO A 119 -7.17 -1.82 9.31
N VAL A 120 -5.97 -1.26 9.20
CA VAL A 120 -5.32 -1.02 7.89
C VAL A 120 -4.87 -2.35 7.26
N VAL A 121 -4.36 -3.30 8.06
CA VAL A 121 -3.99 -4.63 7.57
C VAL A 121 -5.23 -5.36 7.05
N SER A 122 -6.32 -5.37 7.83
CA SER A 122 -7.58 -6.00 7.44
C SER A 122 -8.19 -5.34 6.19
N LEU A 123 -8.09 -4.01 6.06
CA LEU A 123 -8.54 -3.27 4.88
C LEU A 123 -7.76 -3.70 3.62
N ASN A 124 -6.44 -3.81 3.73
CA ASN A 124 -5.59 -4.24 2.62
C ASN A 124 -5.81 -5.73 2.28
N ARG A 125 -6.02 -6.58 3.30
CA ARG A 125 -6.38 -7.99 3.09
C ARG A 125 -7.68 -8.13 2.31
N ALA A 126 -8.68 -7.27 2.54
CA ALA A 126 -9.93 -7.31 1.77
C ALA A 126 -9.70 -7.10 0.26
N VAL A 127 -8.71 -6.29 -0.11
CA VAL A 127 -8.32 -6.14 -1.53
C VAL A 127 -7.68 -7.45 -2.05
N ALA A 128 -6.74 -8.05 -1.30
CA ALA A 128 -6.12 -9.30 -1.71
C ALA A 128 -7.14 -10.44 -1.87
N VAL A 129 -8.12 -10.53 -0.94
CA VAL A 129 -9.25 -11.48 -1.06
C VAL A 129 -10.06 -11.20 -2.32
N ALA A 130 -10.32 -9.93 -2.64
CA ALA A 130 -11.07 -9.59 -3.86
C ALA A 130 -10.33 -10.01 -5.13
N MET A 131 -9.01 -9.98 -5.13
CA MET A 131 -8.20 -10.42 -6.27
C MET A 131 -8.14 -11.95 -6.42
N VAL A 132 -8.27 -12.70 -5.32
CA VAL A 132 -8.23 -14.18 -5.33
C VAL A 132 -9.64 -14.77 -5.47
N ASP A 133 -10.58 -14.31 -4.65
CA ASP A 133 -11.91 -14.91 -4.47
C ASP A 133 -13.03 -14.08 -5.13
N GLY A 134 -12.66 -12.97 -5.75
CA GLY A 134 -13.58 -12.04 -6.40
C GLY A 134 -14.05 -10.87 -5.51
N PRO A 135 -14.50 -9.78 -6.16
CA PRO A 135 -14.78 -8.51 -5.47
C PRO A 135 -15.92 -8.61 -4.45
N ALA A 136 -16.86 -9.53 -4.60
CA ALA A 136 -17.93 -9.76 -3.64
C ALA A 136 -17.38 -10.22 -2.27
N ALA A 137 -16.42 -11.15 -2.26
CA ALA A 137 -15.78 -11.62 -1.03
C ALA A 137 -15.01 -10.49 -0.32
N GLY A 138 -14.31 -9.64 -1.07
CA GLY A 138 -13.66 -8.45 -0.53
C GLY A 138 -14.66 -7.46 0.09
N LEU A 139 -15.79 -7.20 -0.58
CA LEU A 139 -16.86 -6.32 -0.06
C LEU A 139 -17.48 -6.87 1.23
N ASP A 140 -17.62 -8.18 1.36
CA ASP A 140 -18.13 -8.81 2.59
C ASP A 140 -17.19 -8.56 3.78
N LEU A 141 -15.88 -8.68 3.57
CA LEU A 141 -14.89 -8.31 4.59
C LEU A 141 -14.94 -6.83 4.95
N LEU A 142 -15.10 -5.93 3.97
CA LEU A 142 -15.21 -4.50 4.25
C LEU A 142 -16.43 -4.16 5.10
N ARG A 143 -17.58 -4.85 4.90
CA ARG A 143 -18.75 -4.65 5.74
C ARG A 143 -18.47 -4.91 7.22
N ALA A 144 -17.69 -5.94 7.53
CA ALA A 144 -17.29 -6.22 8.91
C ALA A 144 -16.41 -5.11 9.51
N LEU A 145 -15.61 -4.42 8.68
CA LEU A 145 -14.75 -3.33 9.10
C LEU A 145 -15.46 -1.97 9.23
N GLU A 146 -16.64 -1.80 8.66
CA GLU A 146 -17.43 -0.55 8.75
C GLU A 146 -17.81 -0.20 10.20
N SER A 147 -17.92 -1.19 11.08
CA SER A 147 -18.17 -1.00 12.51
C SER A 147 -16.93 -0.64 13.33
N ASP A 148 -15.73 -0.74 12.77
CA ASP A 148 -14.50 -0.39 13.47
C ASP A 148 -14.33 1.13 13.55
N GLN A 149 -14.43 1.67 14.78
CA GLN A 149 -14.33 3.10 15.02
C GLN A 149 -12.98 3.70 14.55
N ARG A 150 -11.91 2.90 14.49
CA ARG A 150 -10.59 3.33 14.00
C ARG A 150 -10.58 3.60 12.48
N LEU A 151 -11.53 3.01 11.74
CA LEU A 151 -11.77 3.26 10.32
C LEU A 151 -12.95 4.20 10.07
N ALA A 152 -13.72 4.54 11.09
CA ALA A 152 -14.86 5.43 10.96
C ALA A 152 -14.43 6.78 10.37
N GLY A 153 -14.94 7.09 9.19
CA GLY A 153 -14.56 8.32 8.48
C GLY A 153 -13.22 8.29 7.75
N HIS A 154 -12.45 7.21 7.82
CA HIS A 154 -11.16 7.13 7.15
C HIS A 154 -11.34 6.98 5.63
N HIS A 155 -10.76 7.92 4.85
CA HIS A 155 -10.94 7.97 3.38
C HIS A 155 -10.60 6.67 2.66
N ARG A 156 -9.64 5.89 3.18
CA ARG A 156 -9.22 4.62 2.56
C ARG A 156 -10.31 3.56 2.56
N LEU A 157 -11.16 3.47 3.61
CA LEU A 157 -12.28 2.55 3.63
C LEU A 157 -13.23 2.83 2.46
N TYR A 158 -13.55 4.11 2.24
CA TYR A 158 -14.40 4.54 1.12
C TYR A 158 -13.74 4.31 -0.24
N ALA A 159 -12.44 4.58 -0.36
CA ALA A 159 -11.69 4.35 -1.60
C ALA A 159 -11.61 2.86 -1.95
N THR A 160 -11.31 1.99 -0.97
CA THR A 160 -11.24 0.54 -1.18
C THR A 160 -12.61 0.00 -1.55
N ARG A 161 -13.67 0.40 -0.83
CA ARG A 161 -15.05 -0.02 -1.18
C ARG A 161 -15.44 0.43 -2.58
N ALA A 162 -15.14 1.68 -2.96
CA ALA A 162 -15.42 2.19 -4.29
C ALA A 162 -14.71 1.37 -5.37
N HIS A 163 -13.47 1.00 -5.11
CA HIS A 163 -12.73 0.14 -6.02
C HIS A 163 -13.38 -1.23 -6.20
N LEU A 164 -13.73 -1.91 -5.11
CA LEU A 164 -14.37 -3.22 -5.20
C LEU A 164 -15.74 -3.16 -5.89
N LEU A 165 -16.49 -2.07 -5.69
CA LEU A 165 -17.74 -1.82 -6.41
C LEU A 165 -17.49 -1.61 -7.91
N GLU A 166 -16.43 -0.89 -8.26
CA GLU A 166 -16.02 -0.74 -9.66
C GLU A 166 -15.68 -2.09 -10.31
N MET A 167 -14.97 -2.97 -9.58
CA MET A 167 -14.67 -4.35 -10.04
C MET A 167 -15.95 -5.19 -10.24
N THR A 168 -17.02 -4.94 -9.50
CA THR A 168 -18.32 -5.59 -9.71
C THR A 168 -19.13 -5.01 -10.88
N GLY A 169 -18.68 -3.90 -11.47
CA GLY A 169 -19.38 -3.17 -12.51
C GLY A 169 -20.42 -2.16 -11.99
N ASP A 170 -20.54 -1.94 -10.67
CA ASP A 170 -21.42 -0.92 -10.10
C ASP A 170 -20.76 0.46 -10.17
N GLY A 171 -20.68 0.99 -11.38
CA GLY A 171 -20.07 2.30 -11.66
C GLY A 171 -20.68 3.46 -10.86
N PRO A 172 -22.02 3.58 -10.78
CA PRO A 172 -22.66 4.63 -9.98
C PRO A 172 -22.28 4.61 -8.49
N ALA A 173 -22.31 3.45 -7.84
CA ALA A 173 -21.94 3.31 -6.44
C ALA A 173 -20.43 3.53 -6.23
N ALA A 174 -19.59 3.02 -7.14
CA ALA A 174 -18.15 3.27 -7.13
C ALA A 174 -17.84 4.76 -7.23
N ALA A 175 -18.45 5.48 -8.17
CA ALA A 175 -18.26 6.92 -8.32
C ALA A 175 -18.68 7.71 -7.07
N ALA A 176 -19.77 7.33 -6.42
CA ALA A 176 -20.21 7.94 -5.17
C ALA A 176 -19.18 7.71 -4.05
N GLY A 177 -18.66 6.48 -3.92
CA GLY A 177 -17.63 6.10 -2.96
C GLY A 177 -16.31 6.86 -3.17
N TYR A 178 -15.84 7.01 -4.41
CA TYR A 178 -14.63 7.79 -4.73
C TYR A 178 -14.80 9.28 -4.41
N ARG A 179 -15.98 9.88 -4.68
CA ARG A 179 -16.25 11.27 -4.27
C ARG A 179 -16.21 11.43 -2.74
N GLU A 180 -16.75 10.46 -2.02
CA GLU A 180 -16.71 10.48 -0.55
C GLU A 180 -15.27 10.36 -0.03
N ALA A 181 -14.48 9.45 -0.57
CA ALA A 181 -13.07 9.31 -0.24
C ALA A 181 -12.29 10.60 -0.54
N ALA A 182 -12.56 11.23 -1.69
CA ALA A 182 -11.93 12.51 -2.08
C ALA A 182 -12.24 13.66 -1.11
N ARG A 183 -13.45 13.69 -0.54
CA ARG A 183 -13.82 14.69 0.48
C ARG A 183 -13.08 14.50 1.80
N ARG A 184 -12.73 13.26 2.14
CA ARG A 184 -12.16 12.88 3.44
C ARG A 184 -10.63 12.89 3.49
N THR A 185 -9.97 12.75 2.34
CA THR A 185 -8.50 12.78 2.33
C THR A 185 -7.95 14.21 2.48
N THR A 186 -6.88 14.36 3.27
CA THR A 186 -6.12 15.60 3.39
C THR A 186 -5.05 15.76 2.32
N SER A 187 -4.73 14.67 1.59
CA SER A 187 -3.71 14.66 0.52
C SER A 187 -4.29 15.23 -0.77
N LEU A 188 -3.76 16.34 -1.25
CA LEU A 188 -4.21 16.95 -2.49
C LEU A 188 -4.00 16.06 -3.74
N PRO A 189 -2.84 15.37 -3.90
CA PRO A 189 -2.65 14.43 -5.01
C PRO A 189 -3.67 13.29 -4.98
N GLU A 190 -3.91 12.70 -3.81
CA GLU A 190 -4.87 11.62 -3.64
C GLU A 190 -6.31 12.08 -3.92
N ARG A 191 -6.68 13.29 -3.46
CA ARG A 191 -7.99 13.89 -3.73
C ARG A 191 -8.22 14.05 -5.23
N ARG A 192 -7.23 14.58 -5.97
CA ARG A 192 -7.31 14.74 -7.43
C ARG A 192 -7.48 13.40 -8.13
N TYR A 193 -6.71 12.40 -7.72
CA TYR A 193 -6.82 11.04 -8.25
C TYR A 193 -8.22 10.46 -8.04
N LEU A 194 -8.74 10.48 -6.80
CA LEU A 194 -10.06 9.94 -6.46
C LEU A 194 -11.20 10.68 -7.19
N ALA A 195 -11.10 12.01 -7.29
CA ALA A 195 -12.07 12.80 -8.04
C ALA A 195 -12.05 12.46 -9.54
N GLY A 196 -10.86 12.28 -10.13
CA GLY A 196 -10.70 11.85 -11.52
C GLY A 196 -11.31 10.46 -11.77
N ARG A 197 -11.10 9.49 -10.85
CA ARG A 197 -11.75 8.17 -10.95
C ARG A 197 -13.28 8.29 -10.96
N ALA A 198 -13.83 9.08 -10.04
CA ALA A 198 -15.27 9.32 -9.99
C ALA A 198 -15.83 9.95 -11.27
N ALA A 199 -15.10 10.92 -11.86
CA ALA A 199 -15.49 11.58 -13.10
C ALA A 199 -15.50 10.61 -14.30
N ARG A 200 -14.48 9.76 -14.42
CA ARG A 200 -14.42 8.73 -15.47
C ARG A 200 -15.62 7.80 -15.44
N LEU A 201 -16.01 7.31 -14.26
CA LEU A 201 -17.14 6.40 -14.08
C LEU A 201 -18.49 7.04 -14.40
N THR A 202 -18.59 8.37 -14.32
CA THR A 202 -19.83 9.10 -14.66
C THR A 202 -19.86 9.63 -16.10
N GLY A 203 -18.88 9.26 -16.93
CA GLY A 203 -18.81 9.69 -18.33
C GLY A 203 -18.45 11.18 -18.53
N GLN A 204 -17.94 11.85 -17.50
CA GLN A 204 -17.53 13.26 -17.55
C GLN A 204 -16.10 13.45 -18.08
N GLU A 205 -15.33 12.35 -18.24
CA GLU A 205 -14.01 12.35 -18.90
C GLU A 205 -13.92 11.16 -19.88
N LYS A 206 -13.25 11.39 -21.04
CA LYS A 206 -12.95 10.32 -22.00
C LYS A 206 -12.01 9.29 -21.37
N PRO A 207 -12.20 7.98 -21.62
CA PRO A 207 -11.37 6.94 -21.04
C PRO A 207 -9.93 7.02 -21.57
N SER A 208 -8.97 7.19 -20.65
CA SER A 208 -7.59 6.75 -20.85
C SER A 208 -7.50 5.29 -20.42
N SER A 209 -6.89 4.47 -21.25
CA SER A 209 -6.84 3.02 -21.18
C SER A 209 -6.25 2.49 -19.88
N ALA A 210 -6.80 1.36 -19.42
CA ALA A 210 -6.34 0.39 -18.42
C ALA A 210 -6.53 0.72 -16.93
N MET A 211 -7.16 -0.22 -16.27
CA MET A 211 -7.79 -0.12 -14.97
C MET A 211 -7.16 -1.08 -13.96
N ASN A 212 -6.49 -0.54 -12.92
CA ASN A 212 -6.36 -1.21 -11.61
C ASN A 212 -5.96 -0.21 -10.49
N PRO A 213 -6.67 -0.14 -9.36
CA PRO A 213 -6.58 0.97 -8.39
C PRO A 213 -5.95 0.64 -7.04
N LEU A 214 -5.03 -0.29 -6.96
CA LEU A 214 -4.43 -0.74 -5.68
C LEU A 214 -3.46 0.26 -5.03
N HIS A 215 -3.29 1.46 -5.57
CA HIS A 215 -2.18 2.33 -5.16
C HIS A 215 -2.36 3.14 -3.86
N PRO A 216 -3.54 3.56 -3.38
CA PRO A 216 -3.59 4.32 -2.13
C PRO A 216 -3.09 3.54 -0.91
N LEU A 217 -3.05 2.20 -1.01
CA LEU A 217 -2.80 1.32 0.12
C LEU A 217 -1.33 0.92 0.31
N ALA A 218 -0.56 0.84 -0.78
CA ALA A 218 0.83 0.38 -0.72
C ALA A 218 1.85 1.50 -0.39
N SER A 219 1.50 2.79 -0.54
CA SER A 219 2.48 3.87 -0.47
C SER A 219 2.77 4.44 0.91
N ARG A 220 2.11 3.97 1.99
CA ARG A 220 2.29 4.50 3.34
C ARG A 220 2.64 3.48 4.42
N LEU A 221 3.21 2.34 4.08
CA LEU A 221 3.79 1.44 5.08
C LEU A 221 5.05 2.02 5.75
N GLY A 222 5.50 3.21 5.36
CA GLY A 222 6.70 3.88 5.87
C GLY A 222 6.48 5.20 6.60
N HIS A 223 5.25 5.61 6.93
CA HIS A 223 5.05 6.83 7.72
C HIS A 223 4.66 6.47 9.16
N VAL A 224 5.65 6.30 9.99
CA VAL A 224 5.49 6.36 11.45
C VAL A 224 5.32 7.83 11.79
N ASP A 225 4.12 8.23 12.20
CA ASP A 225 3.89 9.52 12.83
C ASP A 225 4.69 9.58 14.14
N SER A 226 5.80 10.28 14.10
CA SER A 226 6.48 10.75 15.30
C SER A 226 5.86 12.09 15.70
N THR A 227 4.67 12.08 16.22
CA THR A 227 4.19 13.16 17.06
C THR A 227 4.65 12.86 18.48
N GLY A 228 5.88 13.28 18.80
CA GLY A 228 6.35 13.42 20.17
C GLY A 228 5.56 14.53 20.83
N GLU A 229 4.93 14.21 21.91
CA GLU A 229 4.36 15.16 22.85
C GLU A 229 5.51 15.88 23.55
N ASP A 230 5.69 17.17 23.24
CA ASP A 230 6.39 18.12 24.09
C ASP A 230 5.39 18.61 25.14
N GLU A 231 5.36 17.98 26.30
CA GLU A 231 4.82 18.62 27.50
C GLU A 231 5.98 19.20 28.29
N GLU A 232 6.11 20.51 28.18
CA GLU A 232 6.79 21.35 29.14
C GLU A 232 6.12 21.22 30.52
N GLY A 233 6.87 20.76 31.48
CA GLY A 233 6.56 20.86 32.90
C GLY A 233 7.50 21.87 33.56
N SER A 234 7.03 23.11 33.65
CA SER A 234 7.63 24.16 34.51
C SER A 234 7.44 23.82 35.97
N MET A 235 8.53 23.73 36.73
CA MET A 235 8.80 24.32 38.05
C MET A 235 10.16 23.92 38.55
#